data_18b0581fa4985c8e02df087f8488c711
#
_entry.id   18b0581fa4985c8e02df087f8488c711
#
_cell.length_a   1.000
_cell.length_b   1.000
_cell.length_c   1.000
_cell.angle_alpha   90.00
_cell.angle_beta   90.00
_cell.angle_gamma   90.00
#
_symmetry.space_group_name_H-M   'P 1'
#
loop_
_entity.id
_entity.type
_entity.pdbx_description
1 polymer ?
#
loop_
_entity_poly.entity_id
_entity_poly.type
_entity_poly.pdbx_seq_one_letter_code
_entity_poly.pdbx_strand_id
1 'polypeptide(L)'
;ETCLLGLFLVGAYQETLGDIHNLFGDTDAVSIKLARGDFQISHQRRGDSTDLMLDYVGYDLAALRAEYRDKIAAAGIQGDEAQSLAASLEAGLTAYTYLAETTE
;
A
#
# COMPACT_ATOMS: atom_id res chain seq x y z
N GLU A 1 12.66 5.44 19.80
CA GLU A 1 11.54 6.37 20.02
C GLU A 1 10.96 6.74 18.65
N THR A 2 9.67 6.52 18.46
CA THR A 2 8.95 6.93 17.24
C THR A 2 8.60 8.41 17.36
N CYS A 3 9.06 9.22 16.41
CA CYS A 3 8.71 10.63 16.33
C CYS A 3 7.49 10.78 15.41
N LEU A 4 6.41 11.36 15.93
CA LEU A 4 5.21 11.69 15.16
C LEU A 4 5.19 13.18 14.88
N LEU A 5 4.99 13.55 13.62
CA LEU A 5 4.84 14.93 13.17
C LEU A 5 3.41 15.17 12.72
N GLY A 6 2.83 16.30 13.12
CA GLY A 6 1.49 16.72 12.71
C GLY A 6 1.54 18.03 11.94
N LEU A 7 0.87 18.09 10.78
CA LEU A 7 0.62 19.31 10.01
C LEU A 7 -0.87 19.60 10.07
N PHE A 8 -1.24 20.74 10.61
CA PHE A 8 -2.63 21.09 10.88
C PHE A 8 -3.12 22.23 9.98
N LEU A 9 -4.41 22.25 9.72
CA LEU A 9 -5.08 23.28 8.90
C LEU A 9 -4.53 23.39 7.48
N VAL A 10 -4.13 22.25 6.90
CA VAL A 10 -3.61 22.12 5.53
C VAL A 10 -4.45 21.11 4.73
N GLY A 11 -4.19 20.98 3.44
CA GLY A 11 -4.82 19.97 2.57
C GLY A 11 -6.12 20.42 1.90
N ALA A 12 -6.39 21.73 1.85
CA ALA A 12 -7.50 22.25 1.07
C ALA A 12 -7.38 21.81 -0.40
N TYR A 13 -8.47 21.23 -0.95
CA TYR A 13 -8.55 20.68 -2.30
C TYR A 13 -7.64 19.47 -2.57
N GLN A 14 -6.92 18.93 -1.58
CA GLN A 14 -5.98 17.84 -1.77
C GLN A 14 -6.67 16.59 -2.34
N GLU A 15 -7.84 16.25 -1.84
CA GLU A 15 -8.62 15.08 -2.30
C GLU A 15 -9.10 15.20 -3.77
N THR A 16 -9.21 16.39 -4.30
CA THR A 16 -9.72 16.64 -5.66
C THR A 16 -8.62 16.97 -6.67
N LEU A 17 -7.49 17.48 -6.21
CA LEU A 17 -6.37 17.91 -7.04
C LEU A 17 -5.15 17.00 -6.90
N GLY A 18 -5.15 16.09 -5.93
CA GLY A 18 -4.11 15.08 -5.77
C GLY A 18 -4.06 14.14 -6.98
N ASP A 19 -2.88 13.74 -7.38
CA ASP A 19 -2.65 12.75 -8.42
C ASP A 19 -1.72 11.63 -7.93
N ILE A 20 -1.69 10.53 -8.68
CA ILE A 20 -0.82 9.40 -8.43
C ILE A 20 0.53 9.67 -9.07
N HIS A 21 1.37 10.44 -8.38
CA HIS A 21 2.70 10.78 -8.85
C HIS A 21 3.72 9.69 -8.50
N ASN A 22 4.45 9.20 -9.50
CA ASN A 22 5.42 8.09 -9.36
C ASN A 22 4.83 6.81 -8.75
N LEU A 23 3.54 6.55 -8.96
CA LEU A 23 2.79 5.43 -8.39
C LEU A 23 2.71 5.44 -6.85
N PHE A 24 2.88 6.59 -6.22
CA PHE A 24 2.44 6.79 -4.84
C PHE A 24 0.94 7.02 -4.84
N GLY A 25 0.22 6.13 -4.20
CA GLY A 25 -1.23 6.22 -4.07
C GLY A 25 -1.68 7.11 -2.92
N ASP A 26 -2.96 7.03 -2.60
CA ASP A 26 -3.53 7.72 -1.44
C ASP A 26 -2.99 7.13 -0.13
N THR A 27 -2.86 7.99 0.88
CA THR A 27 -2.52 7.58 2.24
C THR A 27 -3.75 7.09 3.00
N ASP A 28 -3.53 6.42 4.14
CA ASP A 28 -4.60 6.13 5.07
C ASP A 28 -5.33 7.41 5.48
N ALA A 29 -6.64 7.38 5.47
CA ALA A 29 -7.47 8.53 5.81
C ALA A 29 -8.55 8.20 6.82
N VAL A 30 -8.84 9.13 7.71
CA VAL A 30 -9.92 9.02 8.68
C VAL A 30 -10.65 10.36 8.82
N SER A 31 -11.94 10.31 9.07
CA SER A 31 -12.71 11.51 9.44
C SER A 31 -12.85 11.58 10.96
N ILE A 32 -12.46 12.70 11.54
CA ILE A 32 -12.56 12.93 12.98
C ILE A 32 -13.61 14.03 13.24
N LYS A 33 -14.60 13.70 14.05
CA LYS A 33 -15.62 14.63 14.52
C LYS A 33 -15.43 14.92 15.99
N LEU A 34 -15.26 16.20 16.33
CA LEU A 34 -15.20 16.64 17.73
C LEU A 34 -16.61 16.79 18.31
N ALA A 35 -16.84 16.25 19.50
CA ALA A 35 -18.11 16.33 20.20
C ALA A 35 -17.89 16.46 21.71
N ARG A 36 -18.25 17.59 22.30
CA ARG A 36 -18.32 17.85 23.75
C ARG A 36 -17.11 17.34 24.57
N GLY A 37 -15.89 17.61 24.11
CA GLY A 37 -14.68 17.25 24.82
C GLY A 37 -14.16 15.82 24.52
N ASP A 38 -14.77 15.15 23.56
CA ASP A 38 -14.35 13.85 23.03
C ASP A 38 -14.28 13.89 21.50
N PHE A 39 -13.86 12.81 20.89
CA PHE A 39 -13.81 12.70 19.42
C PHE A 39 -14.39 11.36 18.94
N GLN A 40 -14.90 11.38 17.75
CA GLN A 40 -15.38 10.18 17.03
C GLN A 40 -14.59 10.03 15.74
N ILE A 41 -14.10 8.82 15.49
CA ILE A 41 -13.45 8.45 14.24
C ILE A 41 -14.48 7.75 13.35
N SER A 42 -14.57 8.20 12.11
CA SER A 42 -15.45 7.60 11.10
C SER A 42 -14.78 7.61 9.73
N HIS A 43 -15.39 6.94 8.74
CA HIS A 43 -14.89 6.90 7.36
C HIS A 43 -13.39 6.56 7.29
N GLN A 44 -12.99 5.48 7.99
CA GLN A 44 -11.64 4.96 7.85
C GLN A 44 -11.46 4.39 6.45
N ARG A 45 -10.50 4.91 5.72
CA ARG A 45 -10.10 4.44 4.39
C ARG A 45 -8.62 4.07 4.45
N ARG A 46 -8.33 2.83 4.08
CA ARG A 46 -6.95 2.40 3.91
C ARG A 46 -6.36 3.05 2.66
N GLY A 47 -5.10 3.42 2.72
CA GLY A 47 -4.35 3.89 1.56
C GLY A 47 -4.13 2.80 0.51
N ASP A 48 -3.69 3.21 -0.64
CA ASP A 48 -3.52 2.34 -1.78
C ASP A 48 -2.33 1.38 -1.61
N SER A 49 -2.49 0.19 -2.18
CA SER A 49 -1.43 -0.81 -2.26
C SER A 49 -0.76 -0.83 -3.64
N THR A 50 0.40 -1.46 -3.73
CA THR A 50 1.18 -1.55 -4.97
C THR A 50 0.38 -2.19 -6.11
N ASP A 51 -0.37 -3.24 -5.83
CA ASP A 51 -1.21 -3.92 -6.84
C ASP A 51 -2.33 -3.01 -7.36
N LEU A 52 -2.98 -2.23 -6.51
CA LEU A 52 -3.97 -1.23 -6.95
C LEU A 52 -3.35 -0.21 -7.90
N MET A 53 -2.15 0.26 -7.61
CA MET A 53 -1.45 1.21 -8.48
C MET A 53 -1.05 0.58 -9.82
N LEU A 54 -0.59 -0.65 -9.81
CA LEU A 54 -0.25 -1.39 -11.02
C LEU A 54 -1.47 -1.64 -11.89
N ASP A 55 -2.60 -2.05 -11.30
CA ASP A 55 -3.88 -2.22 -11.99
C ASP A 55 -4.35 -0.90 -12.62
N TYR A 56 -4.26 0.19 -11.87
CA TYR A 56 -4.63 1.52 -12.34
C TYR A 56 -3.87 1.94 -13.61
N VAL A 57 -2.59 1.59 -13.73
CA VAL A 57 -1.78 1.88 -14.93
C VAL A 57 -1.80 0.77 -15.97
N GLY A 58 -2.69 -0.23 -15.82
CA GLY A 58 -3.01 -1.22 -16.85
C GLY A 58 -2.15 -2.49 -16.82
N TYR A 59 -1.50 -2.81 -15.73
CA TYR A 59 -0.84 -4.12 -15.58
C TYR A 59 -1.86 -5.21 -15.30
N ASP A 60 -1.70 -6.36 -15.97
CA ASP A 60 -2.43 -7.58 -15.64
C ASP A 60 -1.75 -8.27 -14.44
N LEU A 61 -2.36 -8.14 -13.28
CA LEU A 61 -1.82 -8.70 -12.02
C LEU A 61 -1.79 -10.23 -12.02
N ALA A 62 -2.71 -10.89 -12.74
CA ALA A 62 -2.71 -12.33 -12.84
C ALA A 62 -1.54 -12.82 -13.70
N ALA A 63 -1.29 -12.14 -14.81
CA ALA A 63 -0.13 -12.40 -15.67
C ALA A 63 1.18 -12.12 -14.92
N LEU A 64 1.28 -11.04 -14.17
CA LEU A 64 2.45 -10.70 -13.37
C LEU A 64 2.76 -11.76 -12.32
N ARG A 65 1.75 -12.23 -11.60
CA ARG A 65 1.89 -13.34 -10.63
C ARG A 65 2.30 -14.65 -11.29
N ALA A 66 1.79 -14.93 -12.49
CA ALA A 66 2.22 -16.11 -13.25
C ALA A 66 3.69 -16.00 -13.65
N GLU A 67 4.12 -14.86 -14.15
CA GLU A 67 5.52 -14.62 -14.52
C GLU A 67 6.47 -14.77 -13.33
N TYR A 68 6.10 -14.34 -12.14
CA TYR A 68 6.89 -14.58 -10.94
C TYR A 68 7.07 -16.05 -10.64
N ARG A 69 5.99 -16.85 -10.70
CA ARG A 69 6.09 -18.30 -10.50
C ARG A 69 6.98 -18.97 -11.55
N ASP A 70 6.84 -18.58 -12.80
CA ASP A 70 7.64 -19.12 -13.90
C ASP A 70 9.12 -18.79 -13.74
N LYS A 71 9.47 -17.57 -13.30
CA LYS A 71 10.86 -17.18 -13.01
C LYS A 71 11.46 -17.96 -11.84
N ILE A 72 10.71 -18.17 -10.76
CA ILE A 72 11.14 -19.00 -9.63
C ILE A 72 11.42 -20.43 -10.09
N ALA A 73 10.50 -21.02 -10.88
CA ALA A 73 10.66 -22.37 -11.42
C ALA A 73 11.86 -22.48 -12.38
N ALA A 74 12.02 -21.50 -13.28
CA ALA A 74 13.13 -21.46 -14.22
C ALA A 74 14.50 -21.30 -13.54
N ALA A 75 14.55 -20.65 -12.38
CA ALA A 75 15.75 -20.53 -11.55
C ALA A 75 16.10 -21.85 -10.81
N GLY A 76 15.25 -22.89 -10.90
CA GLY A 76 15.46 -24.16 -10.23
C GLY A 76 15.23 -24.13 -8.72
N ILE A 77 14.62 -23.06 -8.20
CA ILE A 77 14.31 -22.88 -6.78
C ILE A 77 13.10 -23.75 -6.43
N GLN A 78 13.18 -24.55 -5.37
CA GLN A 78 12.15 -25.52 -4.98
C GLN A 78 11.91 -25.52 -3.46
N GLY A 79 10.83 -26.20 -3.05
CA GLY A 79 10.52 -26.40 -1.62
C GLY A 79 10.23 -25.10 -0.87
N ASP A 80 10.66 -25.02 0.37
CA ASP A 80 10.40 -23.91 1.28
C ASP A 80 10.99 -22.57 0.78
N GLU A 81 12.11 -22.62 0.09
CA GLU A 81 12.74 -21.43 -0.49
C GLU A 81 11.87 -20.82 -1.59
N ALA A 82 11.30 -21.65 -2.47
CA ALA A 82 10.38 -21.17 -3.51
C ALA A 82 9.11 -20.56 -2.91
N GLN A 83 8.57 -21.18 -1.85
CA GLN A 83 7.41 -20.67 -1.13
C GLN A 83 7.70 -19.34 -0.44
N SER A 84 8.85 -19.24 0.22
CA SER A 84 9.28 -18.00 0.90
C SER A 84 9.45 -16.86 -0.10
N LEU A 85 10.07 -17.13 -1.25
CA LEU A 85 10.26 -16.11 -2.29
C LEU A 85 8.93 -15.69 -2.91
N ALA A 86 8.04 -16.62 -3.21
CA ALA A 86 6.71 -16.32 -3.73
C ALA A 86 5.89 -15.47 -2.73
N ALA A 87 5.95 -15.82 -1.44
CA ALA A 87 5.28 -15.06 -0.38
C ALA A 87 5.86 -13.64 -0.24
N SER A 88 7.17 -13.47 -0.36
CA SER A 88 7.83 -12.17 -0.33
C SER A 88 7.42 -11.28 -1.51
N LEU A 89 7.32 -11.85 -2.71
CA LEU A 89 6.85 -11.14 -3.91
C LEU A 89 5.38 -10.72 -3.78
N GLU A 90 4.51 -11.61 -3.27
CA GLU A 90 3.10 -11.29 -3.03
C GLU A 90 2.95 -10.22 -1.93
N ALA A 91 3.73 -10.30 -0.86
CA ALA A 91 3.77 -9.26 0.17
C ALA A 91 4.17 -7.90 -0.41
N GLY A 92 5.11 -7.85 -1.34
CA GLY A 92 5.48 -6.63 -2.06
C GLY A 92 4.35 -6.07 -2.92
N LEU A 93 3.58 -6.91 -3.59
CA LEU A 93 2.43 -6.48 -4.39
C LEU A 93 1.30 -5.89 -3.53
N THR A 94 1.06 -6.47 -2.35
CA THR A 94 0.00 -6.01 -1.44
C THR A 94 0.48 -4.97 -0.42
N ALA A 95 1.75 -4.57 -0.51
CA ALA A 95 2.33 -3.58 0.38
C ALA A 95 1.77 -2.17 0.12
N TYR A 96 1.82 -1.36 1.17
CA TYR A 96 1.52 0.06 1.10
C TYR A 96 2.54 0.79 0.21
N THR A 97 2.10 1.77 -0.56
CA THR A 97 2.95 2.45 -1.57
C THR A 97 4.01 3.39 -0.98
N TYR A 98 3.96 3.62 0.31
CA TYR A 98 4.96 4.38 1.06
C TYR A 98 5.81 3.45 1.92
N LEU A 99 7.03 3.86 2.24
CA LEU A 99 7.88 3.12 3.17
C LEU A 99 7.23 3.08 4.55
N ALA A 100 6.76 1.91 4.93
CA ALA A 100 6.31 1.62 6.29
C ALA A 100 7.31 0.66 6.93
N GLU A 101 7.72 0.94 8.18
CA GLU A 101 8.43 -0.05 8.95
C GLU A 101 7.50 -1.24 9.18
N THR A 102 7.92 -2.42 8.74
CA THR A 102 7.28 -3.66 9.15
C THR A 102 7.54 -3.80 10.65
N THR A 103 6.56 -3.49 11.46
CA THR A 103 6.56 -3.90 12.87
C THR A 103 6.47 -5.43 12.88
N GLU A 104 7.61 -6.09 13.16
CA GLU A 104 7.64 -7.48 13.58
C GLU A 104 6.88 -7.67 14.90
#